data_b2c06501e9673fe346e8514da3c7942d
#
_entry.id   b2c06501e9673fe346e8514da3c7942d
#
_cell.length_a   1.000
_cell.length_b   1.000
_cell.length_c   1.000
_cell.angle_alpha   90.00
_cell.angle_beta   90.00
_cell.angle_gamma   90.00
#
_symmetry.space_group_name_H-M   'P 1'
#
loop_
_entity.id
_entity.type
_entity.pdbx_description
1 polymer ?
#
loop_
_entity_poly.entity_id
_entity_poly.type
_entity_poly.pdbx_seq_one_letter_code
_entity_poly.pdbx_strand_id
1 'polypeptide(L)'
;MFKIDIVRSYGISKLYLKEVMIMHGKICCFFGHRDAPDTLADDLYTAAEEMVLLEGVTTFLVGGHGNFDFLAAQTVRRLRMVYPHIRLVLVAAYASALRSPRVKEGGFDDAFVPDTLAKVPYKAAIVCRNRWMAQQTDFVIAYVIRAEGGAYTAVEYARKKGKKVCLI
;
A
#
# COMPACT_ATOMS: atom_id res chain seq x y z
N MET A 1 -10.32 14.06 -14.24
CA MET A 1 -9.23 14.12 -15.23
C MET A 1 -8.28 15.33 -15.05
N PHE A 2 -8.28 16.01 -13.91
CA PHE A 2 -7.52 17.28 -13.73
C PHE A 2 -6.47 17.30 -12.59
N LYS A 3 -6.12 16.16 -11.97
CA LYS A 3 -5.14 16.15 -10.85
C LYS A 3 -3.78 15.51 -11.14
N ILE A 4 -3.61 14.83 -12.28
CA ILE A 4 -2.34 14.15 -12.62
C ILE A 4 -1.29 15.12 -13.19
N ASP A 5 -1.72 16.21 -13.83
CA ASP A 5 -0.80 17.14 -14.47
C ASP A 5 -0.19 18.19 -13.52
N ILE A 6 -0.80 18.42 -12.37
CA ILE A 6 -0.30 19.39 -11.36
C ILE A 6 0.94 18.86 -10.65
N VAL A 7 1.04 17.54 -10.44
CA VAL A 7 2.19 16.91 -9.74
C VAL A 7 3.47 16.95 -10.57
N ARG A 8 3.36 17.02 -11.90
CA ARG A 8 4.52 17.12 -12.81
C ARG A 8 5.09 18.51 -13.00
N SER A 9 4.31 19.54 -12.74
CA SER A 9 4.67 20.93 -13.07
C SER A 9 5.21 21.75 -11.91
N TYR A 10 4.93 21.32 -10.67
CA TYR A 10 5.39 22.02 -9.46
C TYR A 10 5.97 20.95 -8.55
N GLY A 11 7.28 21.05 -8.25
CA GLY A 11 7.98 20.17 -7.31
C GLY A 11 7.25 20.08 -5.96
N ILE A 12 6.18 19.29 -5.93
CA ILE A 12 5.29 19.17 -4.78
C ILE A 12 6.04 18.42 -3.70
N SER A 13 6.38 19.17 -2.67
CA SER A 13 7.19 18.74 -1.56
C SER A 13 6.54 17.58 -0.78
N LYS A 14 7.40 16.80 -0.12
CA LYS A 14 7.05 15.79 0.89
C LYS A 14 5.95 16.25 1.88
N LEU A 15 5.85 17.58 2.08
CA LEU A 15 4.87 18.23 2.95
C LEU A 15 3.45 18.17 2.37
N TYR A 16 3.27 18.37 1.07
CA TYR A 16 1.95 18.36 0.42
C TYR A 16 1.36 16.94 0.37
N LEU A 17 2.17 15.93 0.06
CA LEU A 17 1.72 14.53 0.16
C LEU A 17 1.31 14.17 1.60
N LYS A 18 2.07 14.64 2.59
CA LYS A 18 1.75 14.43 4.00
C LYS A 18 0.47 15.17 4.40
N GLU A 19 0.26 16.39 3.96
CA GLU A 19 -0.95 17.17 4.23
C GLU A 19 -2.19 16.57 3.53
N VAL A 20 -2.07 16.15 2.28
CA VAL A 20 -3.16 15.48 1.55
C VAL A 20 -3.50 14.12 2.19
N MET A 21 -2.51 13.41 2.71
CA MET A 21 -2.74 12.15 3.44
C MET A 21 -3.35 12.38 4.82
N ILE A 22 -2.94 13.42 5.54
CA ILE A 22 -3.50 13.78 6.86
C ILE A 22 -4.96 14.27 6.76
N MET A 23 -5.32 14.96 5.70
CA MET A 23 -6.69 15.42 5.47
C MET A 23 -7.70 14.30 5.14
N HIS A 24 -7.25 13.07 4.89
CA HIS A 24 -8.09 11.98 4.37
C HIS A 24 -8.23 10.78 5.31
N GLY A 25 -7.95 10.94 6.59
CA GLY A 25 -8.08 9.86 7.57
C GLY A 25 -6.86 8.96 7.70
N LYS A 26 -7.00 7.83 8.42
CA LYS A 26 -5.90 6.91 8.71
C LYS A 26 -5.53 6.04 7.51
N ILE A 27 -4.30 5.55 7.53
CA ILE A 27 -3.70 4.79 6.42
C ILE A 27 -3.38 3.38 6.89
N CYS A 28 -3.72 2.39 6.06
CA CYS A 28 -3.32 1.00 6.23
C CYS A 28 -2.49 0.54 5.03
N CYS A 29 -1.48 -0.30 5.25
CA CYS A 29 -0.77 -0.96 4.17
C CYS A 29 -0.79 -2.49 4.34
N PHE A 30 -0.39 -3.19 3.28
CA PHE A 30 -0.39 -4.64 3.23
C PHE A 30 1.02 -5.19 3.04
N PHE A 31 1.38 -6.23 3.80
CA PHE A 31 2.62 -6.98 3.60
C PHE A 31 2.34 -8.48 3.65
N GLY A 32 2.70 -9.20 2.61
CA GLY A 32 2.51 -10.64 2.58
C GLY A 32 3.44 -11.35 1.61
N HIS A 33 3.46 -12.67 1.71
CA HIS A 33 4.28 -13.49 0.85
C HIS A 33 3.77 -13.44 -0.59
N ARG A 34 4.73 -13.51 -1.54
CA ARG A 34 4.43 -13.47 -2.98
C ARG A 34 3.54 -14.65 -3.42
N ASP A 35 3.68 -15.77 -2.77
CA ASP A 35 2.98 -17.04 -3.00
C ASP A 35 1.80 -17.25 -2.03
N ALA A 36 1.22 -16.19 -1.50
CA ALA A 36 0.04 -16.25 -0.64
C ALA A 36 -1.12 -16.96 -1.35
N PRO A 37 -1.85 -17.87 -0.68
CA PRO A 37 -2.95 -18.59 -1.29
C PRO A 37 -4.19 -17.71 -1.49
N ASP A 38 -4.98 -18.00 -2.53
CA ASP A 38 -6.21 -17.25 -2.83
C ASP A 38 -7.29 -17.41 -1.75
N THR A 39 -7.18 -18.46 -0.92
CA THR A 39 -8.08 -18.71 0.21
C THR A 39 -8.05 -17.58 1.27
N LEU A 40 -7.05 -16.72 1.26
CA LEU A 40 -6.97 -15.55 2.16
C LEU A 40 -7.94 -14.41 1.80
N ALA A 41 -8.64 -14.50 0.67
CA ALA A 41 -9.47 -13.39 0.19
C ALA A 41 -10.54 -12.92 1.19
N ASP A 42 -11.16 -13.85 1.92
CA ASP A 42 -12.21 -13.53 2.89
C ASP A 42 -11.61 -13.01 4.21
N ASP A 43 -10.48 -13.56 4.67
CA ASP A 43 -9.76 -13.05 5.84
C ASP A 43 -9.24 -11.63 5.60
N LEU A 44 -8.70 -11.38 4.40
CA LEU A 44 -8.28 -10.05 3.97
C LEU A 44 -9.45 -9.06 3.95
N TYR A 45 -10.61 -9.51 3.43
CA TYR A 45 -11.79 -8.66 3.37
C TYR A 45 -12.25 -8.27 4.78
N THR A 46 -12.36 -9.26 5.68
CA THR A 46 -12.76 -9.03 7.07
C THR A 46 -11.81 -8.08 7.79
N ALA A 47 -10.49 -8.35 7.71
CA ALA A 47 -9.50 -7.51 8.35
C ALA A 47 -9.48 -6.08 7.79
N ALA A 48 -9.62 -5.91 6.47
CA ALA A 48 -9.63 -4.58 5.86
C ALA A 48 -10.93 -3.81 6.16
N GLU A 49 -12.07 -4.50 6.24
CA GLU A 49 -13.35 -3.90 6.62
C GLU A 49 -13.33 -3.42 8.07
N GLU A 50 -12.76 -4.21 8.99
CA GLU A 50 -12.54 -3.80 10.38
C GLU A 50 -11.68 -2.53 10.47
N MET A 51 -10.63 -2.41 9.66
CA MET A 51 -9.82 -1.19 9.60
C MET A 51 -10.65 0.03 9.18
N VAL A 52 -11.59 -0.12 8.26
CA VAL A 52 -12.49 0.97 7.85
C VAL A 52 -13.45 1.33 8.98
N LEU A 53 -14.12 0.33 9.55
CA LEU A 53 -15.24 0.54 10.48
C LEU A 53 -14.77 0.92 11.90
N LEU A 54 -13.73 0.27 12.40
CA LEU A 54 -13.30 0.41 13.80
C LEU A 54 -12.15 1.41 13.96
N GLU A 55 -11.26 1.47 12.98
CA GLU A 55 -10.08 2.31 13.08
C GLU A 55 -10.16 3.60 12.25
N GLY A 56 -11.15 3.72 11.36
CA GLY A 56 -11.34 4.89 10.51
C GLY A 56 -10.29 5.02 9.39
N VAL A 57 -9.82 3.88 8.86
CA VAL A 57 -8.93 3.87 7.71
C VAL A 57 -9.68 4.30 6.46
N THR A 58 -9.12 5.25 5.74
CA THR A 58 -9.67 5.74 4.47
C THR A 58 -8.71 5.56 3.30
N THR A 59 -7.45 5.21 3.54
CA THR A 59 -6.47 5.01 2.47
C THR A 59 -5.72 3.69 2.68
N PHE A 60 -5.69 2.88 1.63
CA PHE A 60 -4.97 1.61 1.60
C PHE A 60 -3.82 1.65 0.61
N LEU A 61 -2.61 1.31 1.07
CA LEU A 61 -1.41 1.25 0.26
C LEU A 61 -1.09 -0.19 -0.10
N VAL A 62 -0.87 -0.47 -1.38
CA VAL A 62 -0.40 -1.77 -1.88
C VAL A 62 0.90 -1.61 -2.67
N GLY A 63 1.71 -2.66 -2.67
CA GLY A 63 3.02 -2.66 -3.34
C GLY A 63 3.02 -3.15 -4.77
N GLY A 64 2.00 -3.90 -5.17
CA GLY A 64 1.87 -4.43 -6.52
C GLY A 64 2.81 -5.59 -6.87
N HIS A 65 3.32 -6.33 -5.87
CA HIS A 65 4.24 -7.44 -6.07
C HIS A 65 3.75 -8.74 -5.41
N GLY A 66 3.44 -9.73 -6.23
CA GLY A 66 3.01 -11.06 -5.77
C GLY A 66 1.52 -11.15 -5.51
N ASN A 67 1.09 -12.37 -5.12
CA ASN A 67 -0.33 -12.68 -5.00
C ASN A 67 -0.99 -11.97 -3.82
N PHE A 68 -0.28 -11.80 -2.70
CA PHE A 68 -0.87 -11.08 -1.56
C PHE A 68 -1.25 -9.64 -1.90
N ASP A 69 -0.37 -8.90 -2.57
CA ASP A 69 -0.67 -7.52 -3.02
C ASP A 69 -1.83 -7.47 -4.02
N PHE A 70 -1.95 -8.50 -4.88
CA PHE A 70 -3.06 -8.63 -5.82
C PHE A 70 -4.39 -8.85 -5.08
N LEU A 71 -4.44 -9.79 -4.13
CA LEU A 71 -5.61 -10.05 -3.30
C LEU A 71 -6.00 -8.83 -2.46
N ALA A 72 -5.02 -8.14 -1.87
CA ALA A 72 -5.25 -6.92 -1.11
C ALA A 72 -5.89 -5.81 -1.99
N ALA A 73 -5.37 -5.61 -3.20
CA ALA A 73 -5.95 -4.65 -4.13
C ALA A 73 -7.38 -5.02 -4.55
N GLN A 74 -7.66 -6.31 -4.80
CA GLN A 74 -9.03 -6.78 -5.07
C GLN A 74 -9.95 -6.55 -3.89
N THR A 75 -9.49 -6.85 -2.68
CA THR A 75 -10.23 -6.62 -1.44
C THR A 75 -10.65 -5.17 -1.29
N VAL A 76 -9.72 -4.23 -1.45
CA VAL A 76 -10.05 -2.79 -1.33
C VAL A 76 -11.01 -2.33 -2.43
N ARG A 77 -10.91 -2.87 -3.65
CA ARG A 77 -11.88 -2.58 -4.72
C ARG A 77 -13.30 -3.06 -4.37
N ARG A 78 -13.42 -4.26 -3.78
CA ARG A 78 -14.70 -4.78 -3.28
C ARG A 78 -15.26 -3.90 -2.17
N LEU A 79 -14.44 -3.55 -1.18
CA LEU A 79 -14.83 -2.67 -0.08
C LEU A 79 -15.27 -1.28 -0.58
N ARG A 80 -14.64 -0.74 -1.60
CA ARG A 80 -15.00 0.56 -2.18
C ARG A 80 -16.40 0.59 -2.79
N MET A 81 -16.94 -0.55 -3.17
CA MET A 81 -18.35 -0.64 -3.62
C MET A 81 -19.33 -0.38 -2.48
N VAL A 82 -18.94 -0.70 -1.24
CA VAL A 82 -19.74 -0.49 -0.02
C VAL A 82 -19.34 0.82 0.68
N TYR A 83 -18.05 1.14 0.67
CA TYR A 83 -17.44 2.31 1.32
C TYR A 83 -16.77 3.22 0.26
N PRO A 84 -17.52 4.03 -0.52
CA PRO A 84 -16.99 4.78 -1.66
C PRO A 84 -15.91 5.82 -1.31
N HIS A 85 -15.81 6.19 -0.03
CA HIS A 85 -14.85 7.17 0.46
C HIS A 85 -13.43 6.62 0.63
N ILE A 86 -13.25 5.29 0.63
CA ILE A 86 -11.91 4.71 0.76
C ILE A 86 -11.11 4.78 -0.54
N ARG A 87 -9.79 4.86 -0.41
CA ARG A 87 -8.86 5.00 -1.52
C ARG A 87 -7.89 3.83 -1.58
N LEU A 88 -7.61 3.39 -2.80
CA LEU A 88 -6.60 2.38 -3.12
C LEU A 88 -5.42 3.04 -3.84
N VAL A 89 -4.25 3.01 -3.22
CA VAL A 89 -3.04 3.66 -3.76
C VAL A 89 -1.95 2.62 -3.99
N LEU A 90 -1.39 2.62 -5.19
CA LEU A 90 -0.23 1.79 -5.53
C LEU A 90 1.06 2.55 -5.24
N VAL A 91 1.90 1.98 -4.40
CA VAL A 91 3.26 2.46 -4.16
C VAL A 91 4.24 1.55 -4.90
N ALA A 92 4.68 1.96 -6.07
CA ALA A 92 5.59 1.17 -6.90
C ALA A 92 7.04 1.28 -6.43
N ALA A 93 7.81 0.21 -6.60
CA ALA A 93 9.25 0.22 -6.32
C ALA A 93 10.07 0.83 -7.47
N TYR A 94 9.52 0.81 -8.70
CA TYR A 94 10.21 1.27 -9.92
C TYR A 94 9.25 2.04 -10.83
N ALA A 95 9.77 3.01 -11.55
CA ALA A 95 9.00 3.79 -12.54
C ALA A 95 8.46 2.92 -13.69
N SER A 96 9.15 1.84 -14.05
CA SER A 96 8.69 0.91 -15.08
C SER A 96 7.39 0.19 -14.71
N ALA A 97 7.16 -0.07 -13.42
CA ALA A 97 5.93 -0.71 -12.94
C ALA A 97 4.69 0.14 -13.20
N LEU A 98 4.81 1.47 -13.14
CA LEU A 98 3.70 2.40 -13.39
C LEU A 98 3.19 2.35 -14.84
N ARG A 99 4.00 1.85 -15.77
CA ARG A 99 3.64 1.75 -17.19
C ARG A 99 2.91 0.46 -17.54
N SER A 100 2.82 -0.48 -16.60
CA SER A 100 2.17 -1.77 -16.85
C SER A 100 0.67 -1.61 -17.08
N PRO A 101 0.05 -2.43 -17.95
CA PRO A 101 -1.40 -2.45 -18.14
C PRO A 101 -2.15 -2.67 -16.83
N ARG A 102 -1.63 -3.53 -15.95
CA ARG A 102 -2.21 -3.81 -14.62
C ARG A 102 -2.36 -2.56 -13.75
N VAL A 103 -1.46 -1.59 -13.88
CA VAL A 103 -1.55 -0.33 -13.13
C VAL A 103 -2.53 0.61 -13.80
N LYS A 104 -2.47 0.74 -15.13
CA LYS A 104 -3.35 1.64 -15.88
C LYS A 104 -4.83 1.26 -15.76
N GLU A 105 -5.12 -0.04 -15.79
CA GLU A 105 -6.47 -0.60 -15.74
C GLU A 105 -6.87 -1.06 -14.33
N GLY A 106 -5.94 -1.00 -13.38
CA GLY A 106 -6.07 -1.57 -12.05
C GLY A 106 -7.04 -0.84 -11.10
N GLY A 107 -7.65 0.26 -11.52
CA GLY A 107 -8.62 0.99 -10.70
C GLY A 107 -8.02 1.58 -9.43
N PHE A 108 -6.74 1.97 -9.45
CA PHE A 108 -6.08 2.71 -8.39
C PHE A 108 -6.49 4.18 -8.43
N ASP A 109 -6.71 4.76 -7.25
CA ASP A 109 -6.97 6.21 -7.13
C ASP A 109 -5.69 7.02 -7.34
N ASP A 110 -4.53 6.43 -7.04
CA ASP A 110 -3.21 6.99 -7.31
C ASP A 110 -2.18 5.87 -7.45
N ALA A 111 -1.09 6.15 -8.19
CA ALA A 111 0.01 5.22 -8.40
C ALA A 111 1.33 5.99 -8.59
N PHE A 112 2.30 5.79 -7.72
CA PHE A 112 3.56 6.53 -7.77
C PHE A 112 4.76 5.73 -7.24
N VAL A 113 5.95 6.24 -7.52
CA VAL A 113 7.21 5.83 -6.88
C VAL A 113 7.62 6.93 -5.91
N PRO A 114 7.88 6.64 -4.64
CA PRO A 114 8.39 7.65 -3.71
C PRO A 114 9.70 8.27 -4.20
N ASP A 115 9.84 9.59 -4.10
CA ASP A 115 11.04 10.32 -4.53
C ASP A 115 12.31 9.81 -3.86
N THR A 116 12.19 9.34 -2.62
CA THR A 116 13.30 8.74 -1.86
C THR A 116 13.87 7.48 -2.50
N LEU A 117 13.14 6.85 -3.43
CA LEU A 117 13.60 5.67 -4.17
C LEU A 117 14.33 6.00 -5.47
N ALA A 118 14.35 7.26 -5.91
CA ALA A 118 14.92 7.65 -7.20
C ALA A 118 16.40 7.24 -7.40
N LYS A 119 17.17 7.16 -6.31
CA LYS A 119 18.59 6.77 -6.31
C LYS A 119 18.86 5.39 -5.70
N VAL A 120 17.81 4.64 -5.39
CA VAL A 120 17.94 3.32 -4.77
C VAL A 120 18.27 2.27 -5.84
N PRO A 121 19.29 1.43 -5.65
CA PRO A 121 19.59 0.35 -6.58
C PRO A 121 18.40 -0.61 -6.73
N TYR A 122 18.18 -1.13 -7.94
CA TYR A 122 17.05 -2.00 -8.27
C TYR A 122 16.85 -3.15 -7.27
N LYS A 123 17.96 -3.81 -6.85
CA LYS A 123 17.92 -4.93 -5.90
C LYS A 123 17.40 -4.54 -4.51
N ALA A 124 17.51 -3.27 -4.11
CA ALA A 124 17.07 -2.78 -2.80
C ALA A 124 15.71 -2.06 -2.87
N ALA A 125 15.21 -1.76 -4.06
CA ALA A 125 14.05 -0.90 -4.25
C ALA A 125 12.78 -1.41 -3.57
N ILE A 126 12.49 -2.73 -3.63
CA ILE A 126 11.32 -3.32 -2.98
C ILE A 126 11.41 -3.18 -1.45
N VAL A 127 12.58 -3.44 -0.86
CA VAL A 127 12.78 -3.31 0.59
C VAL A 127 12.64 -1.86 1.03
N CYS A 128 13.22 -0.93 0.29
CA CYS A 128 13.11 0.50 0.57
C CYS A 128 11.67 1.01 0.41
N ARG A 129 10.94 0.55 -0.62
CA ARG A 129 9.53 0.84 -0.80
C ARG A 129 8.68 0.33 0.38
N ASN A 130 8.91 -0.90 0.83
CA ASN A 130 8.19 -1.47 1.96
C ASN A 130 8.45 -0.67 3.25
N ARG A 131 9.69 -0.26 3.50
CA ARG A 131 10.03 0.61 4.63
C ARG A 131 9.34 1.95 4.54
N TRP A 132 9.29 2.54 3.35
CA TRP A 132 8.57 3.78 3.10
C TRP A 132 7.08 3.61 3.41
N MET A 133 6.43 2.56 2.89
CA MET A 133 5.01 2.27 3.19
C MET A 133 4.78 2.12 4.70
N ALA A 134 5.61 1.34 5.39
CA ALA A 134 5.52 1.18 6.84
C ALA A 134 5.68 2.50 7.61
N GLN A 135 6.47 3.45 7.12
CA GLN A 135 6.62 4.76 7.74
C GLN A 135 5.38 5.64 7.56
N GLN A 136 4.71 5.55 6.42
CA GLN A 136 3.55 6.39 6.09
C GLN A 136 2.23 5.87 6.66
N THR A 137 2.18 4.62 7.12
CA THR A 137 0.95 3.97 7.56
C THR A 137 0.73 4.06 9.06
N ASP A 138 -0.52 3.94 9.49
CA ASP A 138 -0.92 3.77 10.90
C ASP A 138 -1.08 2.29 11.24
N PHE A 139 -1.58 1.50 10.28
CA PHE A 139 -1.90 0.09 10.41
C PHE A 139 -1.25 -0.74 9.32
N VAL A 140 -1.03 -2.00 9.63
CA VAL A 140 -0.54 -3.01 8.68
C VAL A 140 -1.43 -4.24 8.77
N ILE A 141 -1.93 -4.74 7.65
CA ILE A 141 -2.50 -6.07 7.53
C ILE A 141 -1.45 -6.96 6.89
N ALA A 142 -1.12 -8.09 7.50
CA ALA A 142 -0.03 -8.91 7.01
C ALA A 142 -0.31 -10.41 7.05
N TYR A 143 0.21 -11.12 6.03
CA TYR A 143 0.29 -12.57 5.96
C TYR A 143 1.74 -13.02 5.95
N VAL A 144 2.23 -13.52 7.08
CA VAL A 144 3.64 -13.93 7.27
C VAL A 144 3.69 -15.27 8.00
N ILE A 145 3.95 -16.32 7.23
CA ILE A 145 4.07 -17.70 7.73
C ILE A 145 5.52 -18.18 7.86
N ARG A 146 6.49 -17.39 7.38
CA ARG A 146 7.93 -17.69 7.42
C ARG A 146 8.67 -16.52 8.06
N ALA A 147 9.60 -16.82 8.96
CA ALA A 147 10.43 -15.81 9.64
C ALA A 147 11.59 -15.31 8.75
N GLU A 148 11.33 -15.17 7.45
CA GLU A 148 12.31 -14.74 6.44
C GLU A 148 11.62 -14.04 5.26
N GLY A 149 12.42 -13.35 4.44
CA GLY A 149 11.97 -12.70 3.22
C GLY A 149 11.41 -11.29 3.42
N GLY A 150 10.96 -10.71 2.33
CA GLY A 150 10.58 -9.29 2.28
C GLY A 150 9.35 -8.94 3.11
N ALA A 151 8.36 -9.84 3.18
CA ALA A 151 7.16 -9.63 3.99
C ALA A 151 7.48 -9.61 5.49
N TYR A 152 8.23 -10.61 5.96
CA TYR A 152 8.68 -10.69 7.35
C TYR A 152 9.50 -9.45 7.74
N THR A 153 10.49 -9.09 6.93
CA THR A 153 11.33 -7.90 7.18
C THR A 153 10.51 -6.60 7.24
N ALA A 154 9.48 -6.48 6.40
CA ALA A 154 8.61 -5.31 6.38
C ALA A 154 7.74 -5.23 7.65
N VAL A 155 7.18 -6.35 8.09
CA VAL A 155 6.39 -6.44 9.32
C VAL A 155 7.24 -6.12 10.55
N GLU A 156 8.43 -6.71 10.66
CA GLU A 156 9.35 -6.41 11.76
C GLU A 156 9.76 -4.94 11.79
N TYR A 157 9.99 -4.35 10.62
CA TYR A 157 10.27 -2.93 10.53
C TYR A 157 9.06 -2.07 10.99
N ALA A 158 7.84 -2.42 10.58
CA ALA A 158 6.64 -1.73 11.00
C ALA A 158 6.44 -1.81 12.53
N ARG A 159 6.62 -3.00 13.12
CA ARG A 159 6.57 -3.20 14.59
C ARG A 159 7.59 -2.33 15.33
N LYS A 160 8.85 -2.29 14.85
CA LYS A 160 9.90 -1.41 15.41
C LYS A 160 9.56 0.08 15.32
N LYS A 161 8.69 0.46 14.37
CA LYS A 161 8.17 1.83 14.23
C LYS A 161 6.88 2.08 15.00
N GLY A 162 6.46 1.13 15.86
CA GLY A 162 5.27 1.26 16.70
C GLY A 162 3.94 1.17 15.93
N LYS A 163 3.96 0.59 14.71
CA LYS A 163 2.74 0.43 13.92
C LYS A 163 1.92 -0.75 14.43
N LYS A 164 0.60 -0.59 14.42
CA LYS A 164 -0.31 -1.69 14.75
C LYS A 164 -0.36 -2.68 13.59
N VAL A 165 -0.02 -3.95 13.86
CA VAL A 165 0.02 -5.03 12.86
C VAL A 165 -1.06 -6.04 13.17
N CYS A 166 -1.97 -6.23 12.22
CA CYS A 166 -2.95 -7.30 12.18
C CYS A 166 -2.40 -8.45 11.31
N LEU A 167 -2.18 -9.62 11.90
CA LEU A 167 -1.81 -10.84 11.17
C LEU A 167 -3.07 -11.63 10.83
N ILE A 168 -3.11 -12.13 9.60
CA ILE A 168 -4.17 -13.00 9.10
C ILE A 168 -3.62 -14.32 8.64
#